data_0ae046263dc612f71c6830e9a359187f
#
_entry.id   0ae046263dc612f71c6830e9a359187f
#
_cell.length_a   1.000
_cell.length_b   1.000
_cell.length_c   1.000
_cell.angle_alpha   90.00
_cell.angle_beta   90.00
_cell.angle_gamma   90.00
#
_symmetry.space_group_name_H-M   'P 1'
#
loop_
_entity.id
_entity.type
_entity.pdbx_description
1 polymer ?
#
loop_
_entity_poly.entity_id
_entity_poly.type
_entity_poly.pdbx_seq_one_letter_code
_entity_poly.pdbx_strand_id
1 'polypeptide(L)'
;MAIGHFMMAFPGMFYPALATIAIGNGFFLPSLPSQVRYLYAPGDPRGDSAFSVYYVGINLGAVLAPLICGTLGELYGWHYGFAAAGVGMCIGLLIYIWGGRYLPRAAGAGQAWDPATHDKERSFARRFGLLIGVIAIVVVFRGA
;
A
#
# COMPACT_ATOMS: atom_id res chain seq x y z
N MET A 1 5.03 -6.97 1.70
CA MET A 1 4.08 -6.73 2.81
C MET A 1 3.69 -8.02 3.53
N ALA A 2 3.08 -9.04 2.89
CA ALA A 2 2.69 -10.29 3.58
C ALA A 2 3.85 -10.94 4.37
N ILE A 3 5.02 -11.09 3.75
CA ILE A 3 6.23 -11.60 4.41
C ILE A 3 6.57 -10.80 5.67
N GLY A 4 6.50 -9.47 5.61
CA GLY A 4 6.78 -8.62 6.76
C GLY A 4 5.78 -8.83 7.91
N HIS A 5 4.50 -9.04 7.64
CA HIS A 5 3.52 -9.36 8.68
C HIS A 5 3.79 -10.72 9.32
N PHE A 6 4.19 -11.73 8.55
CA PHE A 6 4.58 -13.01 9.11
C PHE A 6 5.90 -12.92 9.92
N MET A 7 6.86 -12.09 9.49
CA MET A 7 8.06 -11.82 10.28
C MET A 7 7.74 -11.18 11.63
N MET A 8 6.71 -10.34 11.73
CA MET A 8 6.26 -9.75 12.99
C MET A 8 5.72 -10.78 13.99
N ALA A 9 5.29 -11.95 13.52
CA ALA A 9 4.86 -13.04 14.38
C ALA A 9 6.03 -13.69 15.16
N PHE A 10 7.29 -13.43 14.76
CA PHE A 10 8.46 -14.00 15.42
C PHE A 10 9.12 -12.98 16.37
N PRO A 11 9.41 -13.37 17.64
CA PRO A 11 10.13 -12.51 18.57
C PRO A 11 11.52 -12.14 18.02
N GLY A 12 11.89 -10.87 18.13
CA GLY A 12 13.20 -10.36 17.69
C GLY A 12 13.28 -9.91 16.23
N MET A 13 12.29 -10.19 15.39
CA MET A 13 12.26 -9.75 13.98
C MET A 13 11.42 -8.48 13.75
N PHE A 14 11.06 -7.76 14.80
CA PHE A 14 10.18 -6.60 14.73
C PHE A 14 10.69 -5.50 13.79
N TYR A 15 11.95 -5.06 13.95
CA TYR A 15 12.52 -3.99 13.12
C TYR A 15 12.71 -4.38 11.65
N PRO A 16 13.27 -5.55 11.31
CA PRO A 16 13.34 -6.01 9.92
C PRO A 16 11.96 -6.19 9.28
N ALA A 17 10.98 -6.67 10.04
CA ALA A 17 9.60 -6.82 9.60
C ALA A 17 8.99 -5.45 9.25
N LEU A 18 9.17 -4.46 10.12
CA LEU A 18 8.69 -3.09 9.90
C LEU A 18 9.28 -2.48 8.62
N ALA A 19 10.59 -2.63 8.43
CA ALA A 19 11.26 -2.17 7.21
C ALA A 19 10.70 -2.85 5.96
N THR A 20 10.48 -4.17 6.01
CA THR A 20 9.91 -4.95 4.91
C THR A 20 8.48 -4.52 4.58
N ILE A 21 7.66 -4.22 5.60
CA ILE A 21 6.30 -3.71 5.42
C ILE A 21 6.34 -2.31 4.81
N ALA A 22 7.20 -1.42 5.32
CA ALA A 22 7.31 -0.05 4.82
C ALA A 22 7.72 0.00 3.34
N ILE A 23 8.73 -0.78 2.96
CA ILE A 23 9.16 -0.90 1.56
C ILE A 23 8.01 -1.44 0.70
N GLY A 24 7.37 -2.53 1.14
CA GLY A 24 6.25 -3.13 0.42
C GLY A 24 5.05 -2.18 0.27
N ASN A 25 4.77 -1.37 1.30
CA ASN A 25 3.70 -0.38 1.28
C ASN A 25 4.00 0.76 0.29
N GLY A 26 5.26 1.20 0.22
CA GLY A 26 5.69 2.23 -0.72
C GLY A 26 5.45 1.84 -2.19
N PHE A 27 5.63 0.57 -2.54
CA PHE A 27 5.31 0.08 -3.89
C PHE A 27 3.82 -0.18 -4.10
N PHE A 28 3.11 -0.60 -3.08
CA PHE A 28 1.70 -1.01 -3.18
C PHE A 28 0.76 0.19 -3.34
N LEU A 29 0.95 1.25 -2.54
CA LEU A 29 0.06 2.41 -2.51
C LEU A 29 -0.15 3.08 -3.87
N PRO A 30 0.88 3.35 -4.70
CA PRO A 30 0.68 3.98 -6.01
C PRO A 30 0.19 2.99 -7.07
N SER A 31 0.42 1.68 -6.90
CA SER A 31 0.12 0.67 -7.92
C SER A 31 -1.37 0.46 -8.13
N LEU A 32 -2.17 0.42 -7.06
CA LEU A 32 -3.59 0.10 -7.15
C LEU A 32 -4.42 1.19 -7.83
N PRO A 33 -4.31 2.48 -7.43
CA PRO A 33 -5.02 3.56 -8.11
C PRO A 33 -4.66 3.66 -9.59
N SER A 34 -3.38 3.45 -9.92
CA SER A 34 -2.90 3.44 -11.30
C SER A 34 -3.59 2.34 -12.13
N GLN A 35 -3.70 1.12 -11.58
CA GLN A 35 -4.37 0.02 -12.26
C GLN A 35 -5.85 0.29 -12.49
N VAL A 36 -6.57 0.85 -11.50
CA VAL A 36 -7.97 1.24 -11.66
C VAL A 36 -8.12 2.25 -12.81
N ARG A 37 -7.21 3.22 -12.91
CA ARG A 37 -7.22 4.22 -13.96
C ARG A 37 -7.01 3.62 -15.36
N TYR A 38 -6.17 2.58 -15.48
CA TYR A 38 -5.89 1.94 -16.77
C TYR A 38 -7.02 1.04 -17.29
N LEU A 39 -7.99 0.67 -16.44
CA LEU A 39 -9.13 -0.13 -16.87
C LEU A 39 -10.13 0.66 -17.71
N TYR A 40 -10.14 1.98 -17.60
CA TYR A 40 -11.13 2.84 -18.24
C TYR A 40 -10.45 3.82 -19.19
N ALA A 41 -11.10 4.08 -20.34
CA ALA A 41 -10.63 5.08 -21.29
C ALA A 41 -10.69 6.49 -20.68
N PRO A 42 -9.81 7.42 -21.10
CA PRO A 42 -9.89 8.81 -20.67
C PRO A 42 -11.27 9.41 -21.01
N GLY A 43 -11.98 9.93 -19.98
CA GLY A 43 -13.32 10.51 -20.12
C GLY A 43 -14.47 9.50 -19.96
N ASP A 44 -14.22 8.23 -19.67
CA ASP A 44 -15.27 7.26 -19.36
C ASP A 44 -15.83 7.53 -17.94
N PRO A 45 -17.13 7.88 -17.80
CA PRO A 45 -17.75 8.17 -16.51
C PRO A 45 -17.76 6.97 -15.53
N ARG A 46 -17.57 5.76 -16.04
CA ARG A 46 -17.45 4.55 -15.20
C ARG A 46 -16.17 4.53 -14.40
N GLY A 47 -15.12 5.25 -14.84
CA GLY A 47 -13.87 5.40 -14.12
C GLY A 47 -14.07 6.02 -12.72
N ASP A 48 -14.86 7.08 -12.62
CA ASP A 48 -15.16 7.77 -11.36
C ASP A 48 -15.93 6.85 -10.40
N SER A 49 -16.88 6.08 -10.93
CA SER A 49 -17.61 5.08 -10.15
C SER A 49 -16.68 3.97 -9.62
N ALA A 50 -15.73 3.52 -10.44
CA ALA A 50 -14.76 2.51 -10.03
C ALA A 50 -13.83 3.03 -8.91
N PHE A 51 -13.40 4.30 -8.99
CA PHE A 51 -12.66 4.92 -7.90
C PHE A 51 -13.48 5.03 -6.62
N SER A 52 -14.77 5.35 -6.73
CA SER A 52 -15.66 5.41 -5.56
C SER A 52 -15.77 4.04 -4.88
N VAL A 53 -15.95 2.96 -5.63
CA VAL A 53 -15.96 1.59 -5.11
C VAL A 53 -14.61 1.23 -4.46
N TYR A 54 -13.50 1.62 -5.09
CA TYR A 54 -12.16 1.42 -4.54
C TYR A 54 -11.99 2.12 -3.18
N TYR A 55 -12.43 3.38 -3.05
CA TYR A 55 -12.39 4.11 -1.78
C TYR A 55 -13.28 3.49 -0.71
N VAL A 56 -14.46 3.01 -1.06
CA VAL A 56 -15.33 2.27 -0.13
C VAL A 56 -14.61 1.03 0.39
N GLY A 57 -13.93 0.29 -0.49
CA GLY A 57 -13.14 -0.88 -0.11
C GLY A 57 -12.01 -0.57 0.88
N ILE A 58 -11.27 0.53 0.64
CA ILE A 58 -10.22 1.00 1.56
C ILE A 58 -10.79 1.35 2.93
N ASN A 59 -11.88 2.12 2.99
CA ASN A 59 -12.48 2.53 4.24
C ASN A 59 -13.05 1.34 5.02
N LEU A 60 -13.68 0.39 4.33
CA LEU A 60 -14.15 -0.86 4.94
C LEU A 60 -12.99 -1.66 5.52
N GLY A 61 -11.88 -1.78 4.79
CA GLY A 61 -10.65 -2.40 5.27
C GLY A 61 -10.05 -1.68 6.48
N ALA A 62 -10.07 -0.35 6.49
CA ALA A 62 -9.58 0.46 7.61
C ALA A 62 -10.38 0.26 8.90
N VAL A 63 -11.66 -0.08 8.80
CA VAL A 63 -12.51 -0.40 9.96
C VAL A 63 -12.33 -1.87 10.38
N LEU A 64 -12.37 -2.79 9.43
CA LEU A 64 -12.34 -4.22 9.73
C LEU A 64 -10.97 -4.71 10.21
N ALA A 65 -9.88 -4.16 9.67
CA ALA A 65 -8.54 -4.61 10.02
C ALA A 65 -8.20 -4.36 11.50
N PRO A 66 -8.38 -3.16 12.08
CA PRO A 66 -8.18 -2.95 13.52
C PRO A 66 -9.13 -3.79 14.38
N LEU A 67 -10.38 -3.96 13.95
CA LEU A 67 -11.36 -4.72 14.69
C LEU A 67 -10.95 -6.20 14.80
N ILE A 68 -10.51 -6.81 13.71
CA ILE A 68 -10.12 -8.22 13.70
C ILE A 68 -8.72 -8.40 14.30
N CYS A 69 -7.72 -7.69 13.76
CA CYS A 69 -6.33 -7.87 14.18
C CYS A 69 -6.07 -7.29 15.57
N GLY A 70 -6.73 -6.18 15.93
CA GLY A 70 -6.63 -5.57 17.25
C GLY A 70 -7.25 -6.46 18.32
N THR A 71 -8.46 -6.95 18.12
CA THR A 71 -9.12 -7.86 19.06
C THR A 71 -8.34 -9.16 19.26
N LEU A 72 -7.81 -9.74 18.18
CA LEU A 72 -6.93 -10.91 18.26
C LEU A 72 -5.64 -10.60 19.02
N GLY A 73 -5.07 -9.42 18.77
CA GLY A 73 -3.85 -8.96 19.44
C GLY A 73 -4.03 -8.78 20.95
N GLU A 74 -5.17 -8.22 21.37
CA GLU A 74 -5.47 -7.99 22.79
C GLU A 74 -5.86 -9.27 23.53
N LEU A 75 -6.66 -10.15 22.90
CA LEU A 75 -7.16 -11.37 23.55
C LEU A 75 -6.15 -12.52 23.56
N TYR A 76 -5.38 -12.69 22.50
CA TYR A 76 -4.49 -13.85 22.31
C TYR A 76 -3.01 -13.47 22.21
N GLY A 77 -2.71 -12.17 22.11
CA GLY A 77 -1.36 -11.64 21.98
C GLY A 77 -1.06 -11.09 20.58
N TRP A 78 -0.21 -10.09 20.54
CA TRP A 78 0.12 -9.30 19.34
C TRP A 78 0.62 -10.13 18.16
N HIS A 79 1.28 -11.25 18.42
CA HIS A 79 1.77 -12.17 17.38
C HIS A 79 0.61 -12.73 16.53
N TYR A 80 -0.52 -13.05 17.16
CA TYR A 80 -1.70 -13.56 16.47
C TYR A 80 -2.39 -12.46 15.65
N GLY A 81 -2.43 -11.22 16.14
CA GLY A 81 -2.95 -10.08 15.40
C GLY A 81 -2.15 -9.83 14.12
N PHE A 82 -0.83 -9.85 14.20
CA PHE A 82 0.04 -9.70 13.03
C PHE A 82 -0.04 -10.88 12.05
N ALA A 83 -0.15 -12.10 12.56
CA ALA A 83 -0.36 -13.28 11.73
C ALA A 83 -1.69 -13.20 10.96
N ALA A 84 -2.77 -12.76 11.62
CA ALA A 84 -4.07 -12.56 10.99
C ALA A 84 -4.01 -11.52 9.85
N ALA A 85 -3.29 -10.42 10.06
CA ALA A 85 -3.04 -9.42 9.00
C ALA A 85 -2.27 -10.04 7.81
N GLY A 86 -1.27 -10.89 8.09
CA GLY A 86 -0.53 -11.63 7.06
C GLY A 86 -1.44 -12.56 6.25
N VAL A 87 -2.32 -13.30 6.92
CA VAL A 87 -3.31 -14.17 6.25
C VAL A 87 -4.26 -13.34 5.39
N GLY A 88 -4.77 -12.23 5.89
CA GLY A 88 -5.62 -11.32 5.12
C GLY A 88 -4.94 -10.81 3.86
N MET A 89 -3.64 -10.48 3.95
CA MET A 89 -2.83 -10.09 2.79
C MET A 89 -2.66 -11.23 1.78
N CYS A 90 -2.47 -12.46 2.23
CA CYS A 90 -2.37 -13.62 1.34
C CYS A 90 -3.70 -13.86 0.60
N ILE A 91 -4.83 -13.74 1.29
CA ILE A 91 -6.17 -13.84 0.68
C ILE A 91 -6.35 -12.75 -0.38
N GLY A 92 -6.01 -11.50 -0.05
CA GLY A 92 -6.06 -10.39 -1.00
C GLY A 92 -5.18 -10.62 -2.23
N LEU A 93 -3.96 -11.16 -2.04
CA LEU A 93 -3.07 -11.51 -3.12
C LEU A 93 -3.63 -12.62 -4.01
N LEU A 94 -4.22 -13.66 -3.42
CA LEU A 94 -4.88 -14.74 -4.18
C LEU A 94 -6.04 -14.22 -5.02
N ILE A 95 -6.90 -13.37 -4.43
CA ILE A 95 -8.00 -12.72 -5.16
C ILE A 95 -7.44 -11.86 -6.32
N TYR A 96 -6.36 -11.12 -6.08
CA TYR A 96 -5.72 -10.30 -7.09
C TYR A 96 -5.15 -11.15 -8.25
N ILE A 97 -4.45 -12.24 -7.95
CA ILE A 97 -3.89 -13.15 -8.96
C ILE A 97 -5.02 -13.81 -9.75
N TRP A 98 -6.07 -14.26 -9.07
CA TRP A 98 -7.21 -14.88 -9.72
C TRP A 98 -8.00 -13.90 -10.60
N GLY A 99 -8.19 -12.66 -10.10
CA GLY A 99 -8.82 -11.56 -10.84
C GLY A 99 -7.95 -11.02 -11.97
N GLY A 100 -6.62 -11.16 -11.87
CA GLY A 100 -5.65 -10.64 -12.85
C GLY A 100 -5.86 -11.15 -14.28
N ARG A 101 -6.48 -12.32 -14.45
CA ARG A 101 -6.87 -12.84 -15.76
C ARG A 101 -7.95 -12.03 -16.46
N TYR A 102 -8.74 -11.25 -15.72
CA TYR A 102 -9.78 -10.36 -16.24
C TYR A 102 -9.26 -8.93 -16.46
N LEU A 103 -8.09 -8.60 -15.92
CA LEU A 103 -7.48 -7.31 -16.16
C LEU A 103 -6.83 -7.30 -17.56
N PRO A 104 -7.02 -6.24 -18.35
CA PRO A 104 -6.28 -6.06 -19.59
C PRO A 104 -4.79 -6.12 -19.26
N ARG A 105 -4.07 -6.99 -19.94
CA ARG A 105 -2.61 -7.06 -19.83
C ARG A 105 -2.05 -5.68 -20.10
N ALA A 106 -1.52 -5.08 -19.03
CA ALA A 106 -0.87 -3.78 -18.98
C ALA A 106 -0.78 -3.01 -20.30
N ALA A 107 -1.81 -2.24 -20.61
CA ALA A 107 -1.71 -1.19 -21.62
C ALA A 107 -0.70 -0.08 -21.19
N GLY A 108 -0.15 -0.18 -19.98
CA GLY A 108 0.82 0.74 -19.43
C GLY A 108 2.25 0.64 -19.97
N ALA A 109 2.58 -0.41 -20.72
CA ALA A 109 3.86 -0.48 -21.42
C ALA A 109 3.92 0.42 -22.68
N GLY A 110 2.81 1.05 -23.05
CA GLY A 110 2.69 1.87 -24.25
C GLY A 110 2.34 3.34 -24.03
N GLN A 111 2.15 3.80 -22.79
CA GLN A 111 2.13 5.24 -22.57
C GLN A 111 3.54 5.76 -22.76
N ALA A 112 3.74 6.42 -23.90
CA ALA A 112 4.99 7.05 -24.24
C ALA A 112 5.50 7.85 -23.03
N TRP A 113 6.70 7.53 -22.60
CA TRP A 113 7.44 8.27 -21.59
C TRP A 113 7.43 9.76 -21.99
N ASP A 114 6.65 10.55 -21.27
CA ASP A 114 6.58 12.00 -21.49
C ASP A 114 7.55 12.68 -20.52
N PRO A 115 8.67 13.26 -21.04
CA PRO A 115 9.68 13.92 -20.21
C PRO A 115 9.10 15.05 -19.36
N ALA A 116 8.06 15.74 -19.82
CA ALA A 116 7.48 16.88 -19.13
C ALA A 116 6.70 16.50 -17.85
N THR A 117 6.11 15.32 -17.82
CA THR A 117 5.47 14.77 -16.59
C THR A 117 6.50 14.29 -15.58
N HIS A 118 7.61 13.71 -16.06
CA HIS A 118 8.69 13.23 -15.20
C HIS A 118 9.45 14.33 -14.46
N ASP A 119 9.61 15.49 -15.06
CA ASP A 119 10.28 16.62 -14.38
C ASP A 119 9.43 17.21 -13.26
N LYS A 120 8.10 17.22 -13.42
CA LYS A 120 7.18 17.61 -12.33
C LYS A 120 7.19 16.60 -11.19
N GLU A 121 7.18 15.31 -11.49
CA GLU A 121 7.24 14.24 -10.48
C GLU A 121 8.57 14.21 -9.74
N ARG A 122 9.70 14.39 -10.44
CA ARG A 122 11.03 14.50 -9.83
C ARG A 122 11.15 15.71 -8.92
N SER A 123 10.60 16.85 -9.31
CA SER A 123 10.63 18.05 -8.48
C SER A 123 9.75 17.90 -7.23
N PHE A 124 8.62 17.22 -7.35
CA PHE A 124 7.73 16.89 -6.22
C PHE A 124 8.39 15.89 -5.28
N ALA A 125 8.92 14.79 -5.80
CA ALA A 125 9.61 13.77 -5.00
C ALA A 125 10.84 14.34 -4.27
N ARG A 126 11.60 15.23 -4.91
CA ARG A 126 12.74 15.92 -4.30
C ARG A 126 12.31 16.87 -3.17
N ARG A 127 11.24 17.65 -3.38
CA ARG A 127 10.69 18.55 -2.34
C ARG A 127 10.10 17.75 -1.17
N PHE A 128 9.43 16.66 -1.45
CA PHE A 128 8.85 15.77 -0.44
C PHE A 128 9.95 15.03 0.35
N GLY A 129 11.00 14.58 -0.32
CA GLY A 129 12.18 13.99 0.32
C GLY A 129 12.92 14.97 1.23
N LEU A 130 13.05 16.23 0.81
CA LEU A 130 13.63 17.29 1.64
C LEU A 130 12.76 17.58 2.88
N LEU A 131 11.43 17.62 2.74
CA LEU A 131 10.50 17.81 3.84
C LEU A 131 10.60 16.68 4.87
N ILE A 132 10.61 15.42 4.41
CA ILE A 132 10.79 14.25 5.28
C ILE A 132 12.16 14.31 5.97
N GLY A 133 13.22 14.67 5.26
CA GLY A 133 14.56 14.84 5.81
C GLY A 133 14.61 15.90 6.91
N VAL A 134 14.00 17.05 6.69
CA VAL A 134 13.90 18.13 7.68
C VAL A 134 13.08 17.68 8.91
N ILE A 135 11.95 17.01 8.72
CA ILE A 135 11.14 16.48 9.82
C ILE A 135 11.94 15.44 10.62
N ALA A 136 12.65 14.54 9.95
CA ALA A 136 13.48 13.54 10.61
C ALA A 136 14.59 14.19 11.44
N ILE A 137 15.26 15.21 10.91
CA ILE A 137 16.29 15.98 11.62
C ILE A 137 15.68 16.67 12.85
N VAL A 138 14.53 17.35 12.70
CA VAL A 138 13.87 18.04 13.82
C VAL A 138 13.44 17.07 14.92
N VAL A 139 12.92 15.88 14.55
CA VAL A 139 12.52 14.84 15.51
C VAL A 139 13.74 14.31 16.27
N VAL A 140 14.85 14.05 15.58
CA VAL A 140 16.09 13.58 16.21
C VAL A 140 16.66 14.64 17.17
N PHE A 141 16.70 15.91 16.76
CA PHE A 141 17.22 17.00 17.61
C PHE A 141 16.30 17.38 18.78
N ARG A 142 15.02 17.04 18.72
CA ARG A 142 14.07 17.30 19.82
C ARG A 142 13.98 16.15 20.82
N GLY A 143 14.49 14.97 20.46
CA GLY A 143 14.51 13.78 21.30
C GLY A 143 15.86 13.56 22.02
N ALA A 144 16.86 14.41 21.74
CA ALA A 144 18.15 14.48 22.46
C ALA A 144 18.16 15.66 23.42
#